data_63967728d2bb8fc69a340262a0221546
#
_entry.id   63967728d2bb8fc69a340262a0221546
#
_cell.length_a   1.000
_cell.length_b   1.000
_cell.length_c   1.000
_cell.angle_alpha   90.00
_cell.angle_beta   90.00
_cell.angle_gamma   90.00
#
_symmetry.space_group_name_H-M   'P 1'
#
loop_
_entity.id
_entity.type
_entity.pdbx_description
1 polymer ?
#
loop_
_entity_poly.entity_id
_entity_poly.type
_entity_poly.pdbx_seq_one_letter_code
_entity_poly.pdbx_strand_id
1 'polypeptide(L)'
;DAENKTQRYAPPRQVDVLDLALDVTPDFKNRRVSGTATITFQTMLKPVETLRLDAYDLEIKKITSGPKIASWENTDRALLIRFEKPIPALRKGKISITYEAEPVKGLYFRTPELGYKKTDMHIWTQGETIEARHWFPCFDAPNEFFTSSITCHVPKGMTVLSNGRRAGEKIDPKTGLKAVTWMQEKPHVNYLISLVAGYFKKITEKHGDLSMSFWTPPSEFAEAANSFRETKQCMEFMEKEIGVPYPWVKYDQVCGQDFNWGGMENTSLSTLNASTLFSLETENLRSSQ
;
A
#
# COMPACT_ATOMS: atom_id res chain seq x y z
N ASP A 1 -19.43 28.94 23.68
CA ASP A 1 -19.11 27.51 23.92
C ASP A 1 -17.68 27.26 23.48
N ALA A 2 -16.77 27.24 24.49
CA ALA A 2 -15.38 26.81 24.24
C ALA A 2 -15.44 25.30 24.02
N GLU A 3 -15.43 24.87 22.76
CA GLU A 3 -15.19 23.49 22.40
C GLU A 3 -13.86 23.09 23.01
N ASN A 4 -13.96 22.18 23.96
CA ASN A 4 -12.84 21.53 24.60
C ASN A 4 -12.06 20.76 23.50
N LYS A 5 -11.12 21.43 22.84
CA LYS A 5 -10.20 20.83 21.86
C LYS A 5 -9.29 19.89 22.63
N THR A 6 -9.80 18.70 22.94
CA THR A 6 -8.97 17.63 23.46
C THR A 6 -7.87 17.37 22.47
N GLN A 7 -6.65 17.66 22.88
CA GLN A 7 -5.44 17.44 22.09
C GLN A 7 -5.40 15.94 21.73
N ARG A 8 -5.47 15.63 20.43
CA ARG A 8 -5.43 14.25 19.96
C ARG A 8 -3.99 13.81 19.85
N TYR A 9 -3.59 12.88 20.70
CA TYR A 9 -2.30 12.22 20.61
C TYR A 9 -2.42 10.97 19.75
N ALA A 10 -1.30 10.55 19.16
CA ALA A 10 -1.21 9.24 18.54
C ALA A 10 -1.53 8.14 19.58
N PRO A 11 -2.20 7.04 19.19
CA PRO A 11 -2.51 5.95 20.12
C PRO A 11 -1.24 5.43 20.79
N PRO A 12 -1.31 5.05 22.09
CA PRO A 12 -0.16 4.44 22.76
C PRO A 12 0.17 3.10 22.10
N ARG A 13 1.44 2.90 21.78
CA ARG A 13 1.93 1.64 21.21
C ARG A 13 2.17 0.62 22.33
N GLN A 14 1.64 -0.58 22.14
CA GLN A 14 1.91 -1.75 22.99
C GLN A 14 3.13 -2.53 22.47
N VAL A 15 3.32 -2.47 21.17
CA VAL A 15 4.37 -3.17 20.44
C VAL A 15 5.06 -2.21 19.48
N ASP A 16 6.25 -2.55 19.11
CA ASP A 16 7.04 -1.98 18.03
C ASP A 16 6.90 -2.94 16.84
N VAL A 17 6.28 -2.53 15.75
CA VAL A 17 6.15 -3.35 14.55
C VAL A 17 7.47 -3.30 13.80
N LEU A 18 8.04 -4.47 13.53
CA LEU A 18 9.34 -4.60 12.86
C LEU A 18 9.19 -4.84 11.36
N ASP A 19 8.19 -5.64 10.99
CA ASP A 19 7.96 -6.04 9.60
C ASP A 19 6.49 -6.40 9.36
N LEU A 20 6.00 -6.02 8.18
CA LEU A 20 4.68 -6.39 7.66
C LEU A 20 4.83 -7.11 6.33
N ALA A 21 4.38 -8.36 6.26
CA ALA A 21 4.29 -9.09 5.00
C ALA A 21 2.82 -9.33 4.63
N LEU A 22 2.42 -8.85 3.45
CA LEU A 22 1.10 -9.07 2.87
C LEU A 22 1.21 -10.07 1.72
N ASP A 23 0.35 -11.08 1.72
CA ASP A 23 0.16 -12.01 0.60
C ASP A 23 -1.31 -11.95 0.21
N VAL A 24 -1.63 -11.35 -0.94
CA VAL A 24 -3.01 -10.95 -1.28
C VAL A 24 -3.41 -11.33 -2.70
N THR A 25 -4.68 -11.62 -2.86
CA THR A 25 -5.33 -11.93 -4.15
C THR A 25 -6.56 -11.05 -4.32
N PRO A 26 -6.53 -10.03 -5.20
CA PRO A 26 -7.71 -9.25 -5.54
C PRO A 26 -8.65 -10.05 -6.46
N ASP A 27 -9.93 -10.05 -6.14
CA ASP A 27 -11.01 -10.51 -7.00
C ASP A 27 -11.66 -9.29 -7.68
N PHE A 28 -11.25 -9.03 -8.90
CA PHE A 28 -11.73 -7.89 -9.68
C PHE A 28 -13.22 -7.96 -9.98
N LYS A 29 -13.79 -9.16 -10.14
CA LYS A 29 -15.20 -9.34 -10.46
C LYS A 29 -16.10 -8.98 -9.27
N ASN A 30 -15.74 -9.48 -8.10
CA ASN A 30 -16.52 -9.27 -6.88
C ASN A 30 -16.04 -8.07 -6.06
N ARG A 31 -14.96 -7.39 -6.48
CA ARG A 31 -14.32 -6.25 -5.81
C ARG A 31 -13.95 -6.57 -4.35
N ARG A 32 -13.37 -7.74 -4.17
CA ARG A 32 -12.91 -8.27 -2.88
C ARG A 32 -11.40 -8.47 -2.90
N VAL A 33 -10.81 -8.51 -1.74
CA VAL A 33 -9.43 -8.94 -1.57
C VAL A 33 -9.38 -10.01 -0.48
N SER A 34 -8.69 -11.11 -0.76
CA SER A 34 -8.38 -12.14 0.23
C SER A 34 -6.87 -12.21 0.43
N GLY A 35 -6.43 -12.54 1.64
CA GLY A 35 -5.00 -12.64 1.87
C GLY A 35 -4.62 -13.00 3.29
N THR A 36 -3.33 -12.92 3.51
CA THR A 36 -2.70 -13.11 4.82
C THR A 36 -1.81 -11.92 5.13
N ALA A 37 -2.06 -11.27 6.25
CA ALA A 37 -1.18 -10.26 6.83
C ALA A 37 -0.33 -10.94 7.90
N THR A 38 0.99 -10.87 7.76
CA THR A 38 1.94 -11.38 8.75
C THR A 38 2.69 -10.22 9.36
N ILE A 39 2.53 -10.04 10.67
CA ILE A 39 3.13 -8.96 11.44
C ILE A 39 4.19 -9.54 12.36
N THR A 40 5.41 -9.06 12.22
CA THR A 40 6.51 -9.31 13.16
C THR A 40 6.65 -8.09 14.05
N PHE A 41 6.65 -8.28 15.35
CA PHE A 41 6.68 -7.19 16.31
C PHE A 41 7.58 -7.50 17.52
N GLN A 42 7.88 -6.48 18.30
CA GLN A 42 8.51 -6.60 19.60
C GLN A 42 7.62 -5.90 20.64
N THR A 43 7.33 -6.55 21.77
CA THR A 43 6.65 -5.90 22.88
C THR A 43 7.51 -4.77 23.44
N MET A 44 6.90 -3.69 23.86
CA MET A 44 7.60 -2.56 24.47
C MET A 44 7.94 -2.84 25.94
N LEU A 45 7.98 -1.82 26.77
CA LEU A 45 8.43 -1.91 28.18
C LEU A 45 7.46 -2.63 29.13
N LYS A 46 6.27 -3.02 28.63
CA LYS A 46 5.24 -3.72 29.41
C LYS A 46 4.90 -5.04 28.76
N PRO A 47 4.51 -6.07 29.54
CA PRO A 47 3.94 -7.29 28.98
C PRO A 47 2.64 -7.00 28.24
N VAL A 48 2.37 -7.78 27.17
CA VAL A 48 1.17 -7.65 26.34
C VAL A 48 0.27 -8.86 26.53
N GLU A 49 -0.90 -8.67 27.11
CA GLU A 49 -1.93 -9.70 27.27
C GLU A 49 -2.84 -9.77 26.04
N THR A 50 -3.17 -8.60 25.50
CA THR A 50 -4.05 -8.46 24.34
C THR A 50 -3.40 -7.52 23.33
N LEU A 51 -3.22 -8.01 22.11
CA LEU A 51 -2.80 -7.21 20.97
C LEU A 51 -4.04 -6.68 20.27
N ARG A 52 -4.10 -5.36 20.06
CA ARG A 52 -5.14 -4.70 19.29
C ARG A 52 -4.58 -4.27 17.94
N LEU A 53 -5.27 -4.66 16.88
CA LEU A 53 -5.02 -4.17 15.52
C LEU A 53 -6.26 -3.43 15.01
N ASP A 54 -6.06 -2.44 14.19
CA ASP A 54 -7.14 -1.80 13.44
C ASP A 54 -7.56 -2.73 12.30
N ALA A 55 -8.86 -2.98 12.19
CA ALA A 55 -9.46 -3.88 11.21
C ALA A 55 -10.92 -3.46 11.04
N TYR A 56 -11.25 -2.77 9.95
CA TYR A 56 -12.59 -2.25 9.69
C TYR A 56 -13.27 -3.11 8.63
N ASP A 57 -14.39 -3.73 9.01
CA ASP A 57 -15.20 -4.56 8.12
C ASP A 57 -14.42 -5.70 7.45
N LEU A 58 -13.39 -6.21 8.13
CA LEU A 58 -12.62 -7.37 7.65
C LEU A 58 -13.23 -8.67 8.18
N GLU A 59 -13.36 -9.66 7.33
CA GLU A 59 -13.73 -11.01 7.73
C GLU A 59 -12.49 -11.81 8.08
N ILE A 60 -12.23 -12.03 9.38
CA ILE A 60 -11.07 -12.78 9.85
C ILE A 60 -11.38 -14.28 9.79
N LYS A 61 -10.59 -15.01 9.00
CA LYS A 61 -10.78 -16.46 8.79
C LYS A 61 -9.95 -17.32 9.74
N LYS A 62 -8.71 -16.91 9.99
CA LYS A 62 -7.76 -17.67 10.78
C LYS A 62 -6.67 -16.79 11.34
N ILE A 63 -6.22 -17.10 12.55
CA ILE A 63 -5.05 -16.47 13.15
C ILE A 63 -4.08 -17.55 13.61
N THR A 64 -2.79 -17.40 13.28
CA THR A 64 -1.70 -18.22 13.80
C THR A 64 -0.65 -17.33 14.43
N SER A 65 -0.03 -17.77 15.50
CA SER A 65 0.93 -16.96 16.25
C SER A 65 2.02 -17.83 16.87
N GLY A 66 3.23 -17.27 17.01
CA GLY A 66 4.27 -17.89 17.82
C GLY A 66 3.87 -17.96 19.31
N PRO A 67 3.49 -16.83 19.96
CA PRO A 67 2.83 -16.87 21.26
C PRO A 67 1.43 -17.51 21.14
N LYS A 68 1.08 -18.42 22.07
CA LYS A 68 -0.22 -19.10 22.04
C LYS A 68 -1.37 -18.13 22.29
N ILE A 69 -2.41 -18.26 21.45
CA ILE A 69 -3.64 -17.44 21.48
C ILE A 69 -4.67 -18.17 22.34
N ALA A 70 -5.24 -17.49 23.34
CA ALA A 70 -6.37 -17.98 24.12
C ALA A 70 -7.69 -17.75 23.38
N SER A 71 -7.87 -16.56 22.83
CA SER A 71 -9.07 -16.18 22.08
C SER A 71 -8.78 -14.97 21.20
N TRP A 72 -9.66 -14.70 20.25
CA TRP A 72 -9.68 -13.47 19.51
C TRP A 72 -11.13 -13.00 19.25
N GLU A 73 -11.29 -11.72 19.12
CA GLU A 73 -12.55 -11.06 18.82
C GLU A 73 -12.35 -10.10 17.67
N ASN A 74 -13.19 -10.21 16.66
CA ASN A 74 -13.24 -9.29 15.54
C ASN A 74 -14.48 -8.39 15.72
N THR A 75 -14.25 -7.14 16.08
CA THR A 75 -15.29 -6.11 16.11
C THR A 75 -15.38 -5.42 14.76
N ASP A 76 -16.34 -4.53 14.57
CA ASP A 76 -16.47 -3.73 13.33
C ASP A 76 -15.25 -2.82 13.08
N ARG A 77 -14.39 -2.59 14.09
CA ARG A 77 -13.30 -1.61 14.02
C ARG A 77 -11.94 -2.13 14.46
N ALA A 78 -11.88 -3.28 15.07
CA ALA A 78 -10.64 -3.80 15.63
C ALA A 78 -10.64 -5.31 15.74
N LEU A 79 -9.45 -5.88 15.58
CA LEU A 79 -9.14 -7.25 15.91
C LEU A 79 -8.40 -7.27 17.25
N LEU A 80 -9.00 -7.90 18.27
CA LEU A 80 -8.45 -8.06 19.60
C LEU A 80 -7.97 -9.50 19.74
N ILE A 81 -6.68 -9.71 20.02
CA ILE A 81 -6.06 -11.04 20.12
C ILE A 81 -5.50 -11.20 21.51
N ARG A 82 -6.13 -12.08 22.30
CA ARG A 82 -5.73 -12.40 23.66
C ARG A 82 -4.82 -13.60 23.69
N PHE A 83 -3.67 -13.47 24.36
CA PHE A 83 -2.70 -14.55 24.52
C PHE A 83 -3.00 -15.40 25.78
N GLU A 84 -2.67 -16.70 25.74
CA GLU A 84 -2.81 -17.58 26.91
C GLU A 84 -1.97 -17.10 28.11
N LYS A 85 -0.80 -16.55 27.82
CA LYS A 85 0.08 -15.91 28.80
C LYS A 85 0.54 -14.57 28.23
N PRO A 86 0.65 -13.52 29.05
CA PRO A 86 1.19 -12.25 28.61
C PRO A 86 2.53 -12.44 27.93
N ILE A 87 2.72 -11.83 26.77
CA ILE A 87 4.04 -11.79 26.12
C ILE A 87 4.92 -10.87 26.96
N PRO A 88 6.05 -11.33 27.51
CA PRO A 88 6.91 -10.49 28.33
C PRO A 88 7.40 -9.25 27.58
N ALA A 89 7.80 -8.21 28.32
CA ALA A 89 8.42 -7.02 27.74
C ALA A 89 9.67 -7.37 26.92
N LEU A 90 9.92 -6.58 25.84
CA LEU A 90 11.08 -6.70 24.94
C LEU A 90 11.20 -8.08 24.23
N ARG A 91 10.10 -8.81 24.09
CA ARG A 91 10.07 -10.11 23.39
C ARG A 91 9.51 -9.93 21.98
N LYS A 92 10.16 -10.58 21.02
CA LYS A 92 9.66 -10.66 19.64
C LYS A 92 8.52 -11.67 19.55
N GLY A 93 7.53 -11.29 18.75
CA GLY A 93 6.41 -12.13 18.38
C GLY A 93 6.13 -12.05 16.86
N LYS A 94 5.45 -13.05 16.36
CA LYS A 94 4.99 -13.09 14.96
C LYS A 94 3.56 -13.62 14.93
N ILE A 95 2.71 -12.96 14.18
CA ILE A 95 1.31 -13.32 14.00
C ILE A 95 0.94 -13.27 12.53
N SER A 96 0.19 -14.24 12.05
CA SER A 96 -0.32 -14.30 10.68
C SER A 96 -1.84 -14.38 10.73
N ILE A 97 -2.50 -13.48 10.01
CA ILE A 97 -3.95 -13.28 10.01
C ILE A 97 -4.44 -13.49 8.59
N THR A 98 -5.21 -14.56 8.37
CA THR A 98 -5.89 -14.81 7.09
C THR A 98 -7.25 -14.13 7.13
N TYR A 99 -7.55 -13.34 6.11
CA TYR A 99 -8.73 -12.48 6.07
C TYR A 99 -9.29 -12.32 4.66
N GLU A 100 -10.51 -11.83 4.60
CA GLU A 100 -11.15 -11.30 3.40
C GLU A 100 -11.70 -9.91 3.70
N ALA A 101 -11.74 -9.06 2.67
CA ALA A 101 -12.32 -7.73 2.74
C ALA A 101 -13.10 -7.40 1.46
N GLU A 102 -14.14 -6.61 1.60
CA GLU A 102 -14.84 -5.92 0.51
C GLU A 102 -14.66 -4.41 0.71
N PRO A 103 -13.47 -3.87 0.36
CA PRO A 103 -13.07 -2.55 0.77
C PRO A 103 -13.89 -1.48 0.05
N VAL A 104 -14.45 -0.56 0.83
CA VAL A 104 -15.09 0.68 0.33
C VAL A 104 -14.12 1.86 0.41
N LYS A 105 -13.00 1.69 1.14
CA LYS A 105 -11.91 2.63 1.34
C LYS A 105 -10.58 1.89 1.41
N GLY A 106 -9.48 2.62 1.31
CA GLY A 106 -8.13 2.08 1.41
C GLY A 106 -7.64 1.32 0.18
N LEU A 107 -8.49 0.50 -0.45
CA LEU A 107 -8.23 -0.19 -1.72
C LEU A 107 -9.43 -0.01 -2.64
N TYR A 108 -9.20 0.41 -3.86
CA TYR A 108 -10.23 0.82 -4.81
C TYR A 108 -10.12 0.03 -6.11
N PHE A 109 -11.25 -0.46 -6.59
CA PHE A 109 -11.37 -1.18 -7.86
C PHE A 109 -11.81 -0.26 -8.99
N ARG A 110 -11.21 -0.45 -10.16
CA ARG A 110 -11.59 0.18 -11.42
C ARG A 110 -11.86 -0.92 -12.43
N THR A 111 -13.12 -1.33 -12.53
CA THR A 111 -13.55 -2.52 -13.29
C THR A 111 -14.65 -2.18 -14.28
N PRO A 112 -14.88 -3.03 -15.31
CA PRO A 112 -15.92 -2.79 -16.30
C PRO A 112 -17.31 -2.61 -15.71
N GLU A 113 -17.63 -3.29 -14.62
CA GLU A 113 -18.91 -3.18 -13.91
C GLU A 113 -19.15 -1.80 -13.31
N LEU A 114 -18.06 -1.04 -13.11
CA LEU A 114 -18.07 0.35 -12.66
C LEU A 114 -17.93 1.36 -13.81
N GLY A 115 -17.97 0.89 -15.08
CA GLY A 115 -17.89 1.74 -16.27
C GLY A 115 -16.51 1.94 -16.86
N TYR A 116 -15.46 1.29 -16.31
CA TYR A 116 -14.10 1.41 -16.84
C TYR A 116 -13.86 0.46 -18.01
N LYS A 117 -12.93 0.82 -18.91
CA LYS A 117 -12.54 -0.07 -20.00
C LYS A 117 -11.86 -1.32 -19.46
N LYS A 118 -12.20 -2.48 -20.02
CA LYS A 118 -11.57 -3.76 -19.65
C LYS A 118 -10.04 -3.72 -19.83
N THR A 119 -9.55 -2.99 -20.81
CA THR A 119 -8.11 -2.80 -21.08
C THR A 119 -7.40 -1.97 -20.01
N ASP A 120 -8.14 -1.19 -19.25
CA ASP A 120 -7.64 -0.30 -18.21
C ASP A 120 -8.01 -0.80 -16.80
N MET A 121 -8.54 -2.03 -16.69
CA MET A 121 -8.94 -2.60 -15.41
C MET A 121 -7.76 -2.66 -14.43
N HIS A 122 -7.93 -2.06 -13.24
CA HIS A 122 -6.91 -2.02 -12.21
C HIS A 122 -7.49 -1.78 -10.80
N ILE A 123 -6.62 -1.94 -9.81
CA ILE A 123 -6.81 -1.48 -8.42
C ILE A 123 -5.71 -0.50 -8.06
N TRP A 124 -5.99 0.37 -7.11
CA TRP A 124 -5.02 1.20 -6.42
C TRP A 124 -5.39 1.36 -4.94
N THR A 125 -4.40 1.71 -4.12
CA THR A 125 -4.59 1.91 -2.68
C THR A 125 -4.33 3.36 -2.29
N GLN A 126 -5.01 3.80 -1.23
CA GLN A 126 -4.80 5.07 -0.55
C GLN A 126 -4.89 4.85 0.95
N GLY A 127 -3.76 4.97 1.65
CA GLY A 127 -3.67 4.71 3.08
C GLY A 127 -3.85 5.95 3.96
N GLU A 128 -3.58 7.14 3.43
CA GLU A 128 -3.66 8.39 4.19
C GLU A 128 -5.14 8.76 4.48
N THR A 129 -5.45 9.15 5.71
CA THR A 129 -4.58 9.19 6.89
C THR A 129 -4.57 7.88 7.68
N ILE A 130 -5.67 7.12 7.67
CA ILE A 130 -5.95 5.91 8.45
C ILE A 130 -6.88 4.97 7.66
N GLU A 131 -6.67 4.83 6.36
CA GLU A 131 -7.56 4.06 5.48
C GLU A 131 -7.01 2.64 5.18
N ALA A 132 -5.76 2.34 5.58
CA ALA A 132 -5.17 1.00 5.38
C ALA A 132 -5.98 -0.10 6.09
N ARG A 133 -6.56 0.19 7.24
CA ARG A 133 -7.40 -0.69 8.05
C ARG A 133 -8.63 -1.26 7.35
N HIS A 134 -9.02 -0.70 6.21
CA HIS A 134 -10.17 -1.15 5.43
C HIS A 134 -9.84 -2.29 4.46
N TRP A 135 -8.55 -2.63 4.27
CA TRP A 135 -8.20 -3.69 3.34
C TRP A 135 -7.18 -4.71 3.88
N PHE A 136 -6.53 -4.43 5.03
CA PHE A 136 -5.78 -5.42 5.80
C PHE A 136 -5.71 -5.03 7.28
N PRO A 137 -5.57 -6.01 8.20
CA PRO A 137 -5.42 -5.72 9.63
C PRO A 137 -4.03 -5.16 9.90
N CYS A 138 -3.94 -4.04 10.61
CA CYS A 138 -2.69 -3.32 10.82
C CYS A 138 -2.70 -2.48 12.11
N PHE A 139 -1.56 -1.91 12.43
CA PHE A 139 -1.46 -0.77 13.34
C PHE A 139 -1.49 0.51 12.49
N ASP A 140 -2.67 1.10 12.36
CA ASP A 140 -2.93 2.17 11.41
C ASP A 140 -2.77 3.56 12.06
N ALA A 141 -1.54 3.86 12.47
CA ALA A 141 -1.17 5.15 13.01
C ALA A 141 0.20 5.59 12.45
N PRO A 142 0.42 6.91 12.28
CA PRO A 142 1.62 7.43 11.62
C PRO A 142 2.89 7.40 12.50
N ASN A 143 2.79 6.94 13.73
CA ASN A 143 3.89 6.86 14.69
C ASN A 143 4.59 5.49 14.72
N GLU A 144 4.36 4.65 13.70
CA GLU A 144 4.95 3.32 13.58
C GLU A 144 5.69 3.18 12.24
N PHE A 145 6.95 2.71 12.30
CA PHE A 145 7.81 2.55 11.13
C PHE A 145 8.32 1.12 11.06
N PHE A 146 8.17 0.47 9.91
CA PHE A 146 8.56 -0.92 9.73
C PHE A 146 8.95 -1.21 8.28
N THR A 147 9.66 -2.32 8.07
CA THR A 147 9.88 -2.87 6.72
C THR A 147 8.61 -3.55 6.23
N SER A 148 8.45 -3.62 4.92
CA SER A 148 7.27 -4.29 4.38
C SER A 148 7.57 -5.11 3.14
N SER A 149 6.75 -6.14 2.92
CA SER A 149 6.70 -6.88 1.66
C SER A 149 5.27 -7.13 1.23
N ILE A 150 5.01 -7.05 -0.07
CA ILE A 150 3.71 -7.37 -0.65
C ILE A 150 3.90 -8.38 -1.75
N THR A 151 3.24 -9.53 -1.63
CA THR A 151 3.04 -10.49 -2.71
C THR A 151 1.59 -10.37 -3.18
N CYS A 152 1.41 -10.07 -4.45
CA CYS A 152 0.06 -9.95 -5.04
C CYS A 152 -0.11 -10.95 -6.17
N HIS A 153 -1.21 -11.70 -6.12
CA HIS A 153 -1.57 -12.73 -7.09
C HIS A 153 -2.59 -12.19 -8.09
N VAL A 154 -2.21 -12.13 -9.36
CA VAL A 154 -3.04 -11.56 -10.43
C VAL A 154 -3.02 -12.43 -11.71
N PRO A 155 -3.98 -12.27 -12.64
CA PRO A 155 -3.88 -12.83 -13.99
C PRO A 155 -2.55 -12.50 -14.68
N LYS A 156 -2.01 -13.44 -15.47
CA LYS A 156 -0.66 -13.34 -16.09
C LYS A 156 -0.38 -12.02 -16.82
N GLY A 157 -1.39 -11.44 -17.47
CA GLY A 157 -1.26 -10.20 -18.25
C GLY A 157 -1.21 -8.92 -17.43
N MET A 158 -1.52 -8.98 -16.13
CA MET A 158 -1.54 -7.80 -15.28
C MET A 158 -0.17 -7.45 -14.71
N THR A 159 0.05 -6.17 -14.51
CA THR A 159 1.21 -5.60 -13.78
C THR A 159 0.86 -5.51 -12.30
N VAL A 160 1.85 -5.71 -11.43
CA VAL A 160 1.76 -5.42 -9.98
C VAL A 160 2.88 -4.46 -9.62
N LEU A 161 2.51 -3.36 -8.96
CA LEU A 161 3.42 -2.32 -8.46
C LEU A 161 3.23 -2.15 -6.96
N SER A 162 4.33 -1.95 -6.25
CA SER A 162 4.32 -1.64 -4.82
C SER A 162 5.60 -0.93 -4.41
N ASN A 163 5.74 -0.65 -3.13
CA ASN A 163 6.89 0.01 -2.53
C ASN A 163 8.20 -0.81 -2.66
N GLY A 164 9.32 -0.11 -2.74
CA GLY A 164 10.64 -0.72 -2.74
C GLY A 164 11.02 -1.42 -4.04
N ARG A 165 11.83 -2.48 -3.95
CA ARG A 165 12.29 -3.25 -5.09
C ARG A 165 11.44 -4.46 -5.40
N ARG A 166 11.38 -4.84 -6.66
CA ARG A 166 10.79 -6.11 -7.08
C ARG A 166 11.69 -7.26 -6.63
N ALA A 167 11.17 -8.12 -5.76
CA ALA A 167 11.92 -9.23 -5.18
C ALA A 167 11.75 -10.54 -5.95
N GLY A 168 10.64 -10.71 -6.69
CA GLY A 168 10.44 -11.92 -7.49
C GLY A 168 9.10 -11.93 -8.22
N GLU A 169 9.03 -12.89 -9.15
CA GLU A 169 7.79 -13.23 -9.87
C GLU A 169 7.76 -14.73 -10.11
N LYS A 170 6.62 -15.34 -9.93
CA LYS A 170 6.38 -16.75 -10.24
C LYS A 170 4.94 -16.97 -10.69
N ILE A 171 4.71 -18.01 -11.48
CA ILE A 171 3.36 -18.49 -11.81
C ILE A 171 3.03 -19.62 -10.85
N ASP A 172 1.87 -19.50 -10.17
CA ASP A 172 1.35 -20.61 -9.38
C ASP A 172 0.76 -21.65 -10.33
N PRO A 173 1.29 -22.90 -10.34
CA PRO A 173 0.81 -23.93 -11.25
C PRO A 173 -0.61 -24.42 -10.93
N LYS A 174 -1.10 -24.22 -9.71
CA LYS A 174 -2.44 -24.64 -9.29
C LYS A 174 -3.52 -23.67 -9.72
N THR A 175 -3.28 -22.38 -9.53
CA THR A 175 -4.24 -21.30 -9.82
C THR A 175 -4.02 -20.68 -11.19
N GLY A 176 -2.84 -20.83 -11.78
CA GLY A 176 -2.44 -20.14 -13.00
C GLY A 176 -2.20 -18.64 -12.82
N LEU A 177 -2.32 -18.12 -11.59
CA LEU A 177 -2.05 -16.73 -11.29
C LEU A 177 -0.55 -16.43 -11.26
N LYS A 178 -0.23 -15.20 -11.54
CA LYS A 178 1.12 -14.65 -11.40
C LYS A 178 1.24 -13.99 -10.02
N ALA A 179 2.14 -14.50 -9.19
CA ALA A 179 2.52 -13.91 -7.93
C ALA A 179 3.72 -13.00 -8.14
N VAL A 180 3.60 -11.72 -7.80
CA VAL A 180 4.69 -10.73 -7.86
C VAL A 180 4.96 -10.22 -6.46
N THR A 181 6.22 -10.28 -6.03
CA THR A 181 6.65 -9.84 -4.70
C THR A 181 7.49 -8.57 -4.80
N TRP A 182 7.13 -7.58 -3.98
CA TRP A 182 7.87 -6.35 -3.75
C TRP A 182 8.33 -6.29 -2.30
N MET A 183 9.48 -5.64 -2.05
CA MET A 183 10.07 -5.50 -0.71
C MET A 183 10.54 -4.06 -0.49
N GLN A 184 10.06 -3.45 0.57
CA GLN A 184 10.51 -2.17 1.10
C GLN A 184 11.42 -2.44 2.31
N GLU A 185 12.72 -2.42 2.08
CA GLU A 185 13.73 -2.84 3.07
C GLU A 185 14.12 -1.75 4.07
N LYS A 186 13.83 -0.48 3.77
CA LYS A 186 13.98 0.62 4.71
C LYS A 186 12.65 0.86 5.42
N PRO A 187 12.61 1.04 6.74
CA PRO A 187 11.37 1.30 7.46
C PRO A 187 10.63 2.52 6.90
N HIS A 188 9.32 2.38 6.82
CA HIS A 188 8.40 3.45 6.42
C HIS A 188 7.07 3.34 7.17
N VAL A 189 6.26 4.39 7.12
CA VAL A 189 4.97 4.43 7.82
C VAL A 189 3.87 3.68 7.06
N ASN A 190 2.87 3.20 7.80
CA ASN A 190 1.79 2.38 7.28
C ASN A 190 0.99 3.05 6.16
N TYR A 191 0.64 4.33 6.29
CA TYR A 191 -0.19 5.02 5.30
C TYR A 191 0.51 5.24 3.93
N LEU A 192 1.83 5.06 3.86
CA LEU A 192 2.62 5.11 2.62
C LEU A 192 2.74 3.75 1.91
N ILE A 193 2.11 2.70 2.43
CA ILE A 193 2.01 1.41 1.75
C ILE A 193 1.13 1.57 0.51
N SER A 194 1.65 1.11 -0.63
CA SER A 194 0.94 1.18 -1.91
C SER A 194 0.90 -0.17 -2.59
N LEU A 195 -0.27 -0.54 -3.09
CA LEU A 195 -0.48 -1.66 -4.00
C LEU A 195 -1.28 -1.17 -5.19
N VAL A 196 -0.72 -1.32 -6.38
CA VAL A 196 -1.41 -1.07 -7.65
C VAL A 196 -1.28 -2.33 -8.50
N ALA A 197 -2.39 -2.82 -9.02
CA ALA A 197 -2.37 -4.02 -9.87
C ALA A 197 -3.41 -3.91 -10.99
N GLY A 198 -3.04 -4.30 -12.21
CA GLY A 198 -3.92 -4.21 -13.36
C GLY A 198 -3.18 -4.11 -14.68
N TYR A 199 -3.83 -3.56 -15.69
CA TYR A 199 -3.23 -3.34 -17.00
C TYR A 199 -2.62 -1.94 -17.06
N PHE A 200 -1.31 -1.90 -17.28
CA PHE A 200 -0.54 -0.65 -17.40
C PHE A 200 0.49 -0.73 -18.53
N LYS A 201 0.77 0.41 -19.13
CA LYS A 201 1.96 0.65 -19.98
C LYS A 201 2.93 1.55 -19.23
N LYS A 202 4.21 1.55 -19.61
CA LYS A 202 5.23 2.37 -18.94
C LYS A 202 6.20 3.02 -19.89
N ILE A 203 6.74 4.14 -19.44
CA ILE A 203 8.00 4.73 -19.89
C ILE A 203 9.02 4.53 -18.77
N THR A 204 10.28 4.35 -19.09
CA THR A 204 11.35 4.20 -18.11
C THR A 204 12.49 5.16 -18.44
N GLU A 205 12.97 5.87 -17.42
CA GLU A 205 14.13 6.75 -17.46
C GLU A 205 15.12 6.37 -16.36
N LYS A 206 16.30 7.01 -16.38
CA LYS A 206 17.30 6.88 -15.32
C LYS A 206 17.77 8.25 -14.83
N HIS A 207 17.98 8.32 -13.52
CA HIS A 207 18.68 9.42 -12.87
C HIS A 207 19.88 8.81 -12.11
N GLY A 208 21.09 8.88 -12.71
CA GLY A 208 22.22 8.08 -12.26
C GLY A 208 21.90 6.58 -12.28
N ASP A 209 22.05 5.91 -11.14
CA ASP A 209 21.70 4.49 -10.97
C ASP A 209 20.23 4.28 -10.62
N LEU A 210 19.50 5.36 -10.27
CA LEU A 210 18.10 5.29 -9.92
C LEU A 210 17.23 4.98 -11.15
N SER A 211 16.43 3.92 -11.08
CA SER A 211 15.41 3.64 -12.10
C SER A 211 14.16 4.46 -11.80
N MET A 212 13.64 5.13 -12.83
CA MET A 212 12.39 5.89 -12.78
C MET A 212 11.42 5.29 -13.79
N SER A 213 10.23 4.92 -13.38
CA SER A 213 9.20 4.36 -14.28
C SER A 213 7.88 5.09 -14.11
N PHE A 214 7.27 5.43 -15.24
CA PHE A 214 6.00 6.16 -15.31
C PHE A 214 4.94 5.26 -15.93
N TRP A 215 3.93 4.91 -15.15
CA TRP A 215 2.91 3.93 -15.47
C TRP A 215 1.56 4.59 -15.70
N THR A 216 0.92 4.28 -16.81
CA THR A 216 -0.40 4.80 -17.15
C THR A 216 -1.35 3.69 -17.55
N PRO A 217 -2.68 3.90 -17.41
CA PRO A 217 -3.64 3.05 -18.09
C PRO A 217 -3.34 2.98 -19.59
N PRO A 218 -3.54 1.83 -20.26
CA PRO A 218 -3.25 1.68 -21.68
C PRO A 218 -3.91 2.69 -22.59
N SER A 219 -5.13 3.12 -22.28
CA SER A 219 -5.88 4.12 -23.09
C SER A 219 -5.31 5.54 -23.00
N GLU A 220 -4.49 5.84 -22.00
CA GLU A 220 -3.95 7.17 -21.71
C GLU A 220 -2.40 7.22 -21.92
N PHE A 221 -1.86 6.15 -22.49
CA PHE A 221 -0.40 6.04 -22.66
C PHE A 221 0.20 7.05 -23.65
N ALA A 222 -0.59 7.54 -24.60
CA ALA A 222 -0.14 8.52 -25.57
C ALA A 222 0.34 9.84 -24.94
N GLU A 223 -0.26 10.23 -23.82
CA GLU A 223 0.05 11.46 -23.10
C GLU A 223 1.24 11.30 -22.12
N ALA A 224 1.68 10.08 -21.83
CA ALA A 224 2.67 9.79 -20.80
C ALA A 224 4.00 10.54 -21.04
N ALA A 225 4.53 10.52 -22.26
CA ALA A 225 5.81 11.14 -22.58
C ALA A 225 5.79 12.66 -22.32
N ASN A 226 4.68 13.31 -22.65
CA ASN A 226 4.53 14.74 -22.41
C ASN A 226 4.37 15.05 -20.91
N SER A 227 3.51 14.29 -20.23
CA SER A 227 3.17 14.58 -18.83
C SER A 227 4.33 14.36 -17.85
N PHE A 228 5.23 13.43 -18.14
CA PHE A 228 6.35 13.09 -17.26
C PHE A 228 7.72 13.67 -17.69
N ARG A 229 7.77 14.44 -18.78
CA ARG A 229 9.02 14.94 -19.39
C ARG A 229 9.95 15.72 -18.44
N GLU A 230 9.39 16.35 -17.41
CA GLU A 230 10.15 17.19 -16.48
C GLU A 230 10.49 16.51 -15.16
N THR A 231 10.02 15.26 -14.95
CA THR A 231 10.19 14.57 -13.66
C THR A 231 11.65 14.42 -13.25
N LYS A 232 12.53 14.13 -14.21
CA LYS A 232 13.97 14.04 -13.94
C LYS A 232 14.57 15.37 -13.49
N GLN A 233 14.23 16.47 -14.16
CA GLN A 233 14.69 17.81 -13.77
C GLN A 233 14.17 18.21 -12.40
N CYS A 234 12.92 17.86 -12.09
CA CYS A 234 12.36 18.06 -10.76
C CYS A 234 13.14 17.29 -9.69
N MET A 235 13.50 16.03 -9.96
CA MET A 235 14.33 15.22 -9.06
C MET A 235 15.70 15.87 -8.82
N GLU A 236 16.40 16.25 -9.89
CA GLU A 236 17.71 16.93 -9.84
C GLU A 236 17.65 18.24 -9.04
N PHE A 237 16.60 19.02 -9.28
CA PHE A 237 16.37 20.26 -8.55
C PHE A 237 16.16 20.00 -7.06
N MET A 238 15.28 19.08 -6.70
CA MET A 238 14.96 18.77 -5.30
C MET A 238 16.17 18.22 -4.54
N GLU A 239 16.95 17.33 -5.14
CA GLU A 239 18.19 16.82 -4.53
C GLU A 239 19.20 17.93 -4.27
N LYS A 240 19.33 18.86 -5.20
CA LYS A 240 20.21 20.03 -5.05
C LYS A 240 19.73 20.98 -3.94
N GLU A 241 18.44 21.31 -3.90
CA GLU A 241 17.87 22.25 -2.92
C GLU A 241 17.86 21.65 -1.49
N ILE A 242 17.54 20.35 -1.37
CA ILE A 242 17.51 19.66 -0.08
C ILE A 242 18.93 19.28 0.39
N GLY A 243 19.88 19.08 -0.54
CA GLY A 243 21.26 18.72 -0.25
C GLY A 243 21.46 17.22 0.06
N VAL A 244 20.47 16.37 -0.22
CA VAL A 244 20.56 14.92 -0.07
C VAL A 244 19.96 14.21 -1.27
N PRO A 245 20.53 13.07 -1.70
CA PRO A 245 19.99 12.29 -2.81
C PRO A 245 18.66 11.62 -2.42
N TYR A 246 17.85 11.31 -3.42
CA TYR A 246 16.62 10.56 -3.22
C TYR A 246 16.90 9.21 -2.49
N PRO A 247 16.24 8.94 -1.35
CA PRO A 247 16.69 7.89 -0.43
C PRO A 247 16.22 6.47 -0.77
N TRP A 248 15.33 6.30 -1.74
CA TRP A 248 14.70 5.00 -2.05
C TRP A 248 15.33 4.34 -3.27
N VAL A 249 15.13 3.03 -3.44
CA VAL A 249 15.79 2.20 -4.46
C VAL A 249 15.25 2.38 -5.88
N LYS A 250 14.10 3.01 -6.03
CA LYS A 250 13.47 3.38 -7.30
C LYS A 250 12.58 4.59 -7.11
N TYR A 251 12.24 5.27 -8.19
CA TYR A 251 11.18 6.26 -8.23
C TYR A 251 10.18 5.91 -9.32
N ASP A 252 9.01 5.42 -8.93
CA ASP A 252 7.92 5.15 -9.85
C ASP A 252 6.77 6.14 -9.61
N GLN A 253 6.10 6.52 -10.69
CA GLN A 253 4.81 7.20 -10.67
C GLN A 253 3.79 6.33 -11.40
N VAL A 254 2.60 6.20 -10.84
CA VAL A 254 1.50 5.46 -11.47
C VAL A 254 0.24 6.32 -11.49
N CYS A 255 -0.37 6.46 -12.66
CA CYS A 255 -1.64 7.15 -12.80
C CYS A 255 -2.79 6.17 -12.59
N GLY A 256 -3.62 6.44 -11.57
CA GLY A 256 -4.86 5.72 -11.30
C GLY A 256 -6.08 6.49 -11.80
N GLN A 257 -6.98 5.81 -12.50
CA GLN A 257 -8.24 6.42 -12.90
C GLN A 257 -9.10 6.73 -11.68
N ASP A 258 -9.68 7.93 -11.65
CA ASP A 258 -10.46 8.46 -10.53
C ASP A 258 -9.76 8.30 -9.17
N PHE A 259 -8.45 8.54 -9.15
CA PHE A 259 -7.73 8.70 -7.90
C PHE A 259 -8.26 9.95 -7.19
N ASN A 260 -8.60 9.82 -5.91
CA ASN A 260 -9.39 10.84 -5.20
C ASN A 260 -8.67 12.18 -4.99
N TRP A 261 -7.34 12.20 -5.11
CA TRP A 261 -6.49 13.38 -4.94
C TRP A 261 -5.66 13.63 -6.20
N GLY A 262 -4.94 14.74 -6.26
CA GLY A 262 -4.01 15.02 -7.36
C GLY A 262 -2.84 14.04 -7.38
N GLY A 263 -2.31 13.74 -6.22
CA GLY A 263 -1.22 12.79 -6.03
C GLY A 263 -1.09 12.33 -4.59
N MET A 264 -0.36 11.22 -4.39
CA MET A 264 0.00 10.66 -3.10
C MET A 264 1.45 10.18 -3.12
N GLU A 265 2.24 10.62 -2.15
CA GLU A 265 3.69 10.39 -2.04
C GLU A 265 4.04 9.02 -1.44
N ASN A 266 3.35 7.96 -1.78
CA ASN A 266 3.68 6.61 -1.31
C ASN A 266 5.16 6.28 -1.54
N THR A 267 5.80 5.68 -0.55
CA THR A 267 7.23 5.37 -0.57
C THR A 267 7.66 4.68 -1.86
N SER A 268 8.51 5.34 -2.66
CA SER A 268 9.07 4.87 -3.94
C SER A 268 8.07 4.59 -5.08
N LEU A 269 6.76 4.83 -4.87
CA LEU A 269 5.70 4.65 -5.86
C LEU A 269 4.61 5.71 -5.65
N SER A 270 4.80 6.91 -6.18
CA SER A 270 3.79 7.96 -6.14
C SER A 270 2.58 7.57 -6.97
N THR A 271 1.39 7.72 -6.41
CA THR A 271 0.12 7.52 -7.15
C THR A 271 -0.42 8.88 -7.56
N LEU A 272 -0.73 9.04 -8.83
CA LEU A 272 -1.27 10.28 -9.41
C LEU A 272 -2.67 10.05 -9.95
N ASN A 273 -3.48 11.10 -9.96
CA ASN A 273 -4.74 11.05 -10.69
C ASN A 273 -4.46 11.02 -12.20
N ALA A 274 -5.14 10.14 -12.92
CA ALA A 274 -5.01 10.06 -14.38
C ALA A 274 -5.37 11.39 -15.09
N SER A 275 -6.12 12.28 -14.45
CA SER A 275 -6.39 13.63 -14.96
C SER A 275 -5.14 14.52 -15.04
N THR A 276 -4.00 14.11 -14.45
CA THR A 276 -2.71 14.79 -14.61
C THR A 276 -2.04 14.48 -15.95
N LEU A 277 -2.53 13.49 -16.68
CA LEU A 277 -2.06 13.17 -18.03
C LEU A 277 -2.66 14.15 -19.03
N PHE A 278 -1.84 14.70 -19.89
CA PHE A 278 -2.26 15.68 -20.90
C PHE A 278 -1.39 15.65 -22.16
N SER A 279 -2.02 15.96 -23.29
CA SER A 279 -1.33 16.12 -24.56
C SER A 279 -0.68 17.50 -24.67
N LEU A 280 0.29 17.65 -25.58
CA LEU A 280 0.88 18.96 -25.93
C LEU A 280 -0.18 19.99 -26.36
N GLU A 281 -1.25 19.53 -27.01
CA GLU A 281 -2.34 20.41 -27.48
C GLU A 281 -3.13 21.03 -26.34
N THR A 282 -3.26 20.30 -25.21
CA THR A 282 -4.04 20.74 -24.05
C THR A 282 -3.17 21.33 -22.93
N GLU A 283 -1.85 21.36 -23.10
CA GLU A 283 -0.89 21.85 -22.07
C GLU A 283 -1.23 23.26 -21.61
N ASN A 284 -1.43 24.19 -22.55
CA ASN A 284 -1.71 25.60 -22.24
C ASN A 284 -3.07 25.81 -21.52
N LEU A 285 -3.96 24.82 -21.53
CA LEU A 285 -5.23 24.89 -20.84
C LEU A 285 -5.14 24.45 -19.36
N ARG A 286 -4.03 23.81 -18.96
CA ARG A 286 -3.84 23.23 -17.62
C ARG A 286 -2.65 23.82 -16.86
N SER A 287 -1.91 24.75 -17.46
CA SER A 287 -0.64 25.27 -16.92
C SER A 287 -0.74 26.19 -15.70
N SER A 288 -1.89 26.31 -15.08
CA SER A 288 -2.11 27.24 -13.96
C SER A 288 -2.40 26.56 -12.61
N GLN A 289 -2.02 25.30 -12.45
CA GLN A 289 -2.18 24.64 -11.15
C GLN A 289 -0.88 24.05 -10.63
#